data_324a4f78601fa46634b32cb788fce04a
#
_entry.id   324a4f78601fa46634b32cb788fce04a
#
_cell.length_a   1.000
_cell.length_b   1.000
_cell.length_c   1.000
_cell.angle_alpha   90.00
_cell.angle_beta   90.00
_cell.angle_gamma   90.00
#
_symmetry.space_group_name_H-M   'P 1'
#
loop_
_entity.id
_entity.type
_entity.pdbx_description
1 polymer ?
#
loop_
_entity_poly.entity_id
_entity_poly.type
_entity_poly.pdbx_seq_one_letter_code
_entity_poly.pdbx_strand_id
1 'polypeptide(L)'
;LSVLAQTNVVQAVSLNLFGTTTATNNSQTSPNALFLNRVNVPVTFLIEGKNGISAGVITTGDKYAILEAPTEMVGYIQPNGNATVQTTVTVPLSQSPLQLILPTITSVISLIVNSPLVSTQNKTAVNQALSELRSETFGAQNLTLAIVPRSSTQYGVAISQGLLPILTTTLKNRIQNLLTIVQALPLIGTVLGTLLSPFVTALSQFITSLNSPTSDNSKNLVAASILGNTSVSLPFLLSSPKLTQDLTANFKGGFIQTDQSTIQLGPTTGTTPVYFSAGALTWQTTSLPTHLNFGQHLIQTQQDEHLVATNNNQVTTGSISITDTRTVVKNWQIKVQQLSPWQNGTNQLTSQLQISTADLTTTFPITGITSTANQMVPLSIGTQQTLLKLNGVTDPGQVQLAINQFSLAVPKESLKTKGTYQTMVEWLLSDTP
;
A
#
# COMPACT_ATOMS: atom_id res chain seq x y z
N LEU A 1 29.51 41.71 -24.96
CA LEU A 1 29.23 41.61 -23.50
C LEU A 1 27.95 40.79 -23.32
N SER A 2 28.10 39.50 -23.02
CA SER A 2 26.98 38.65 -22.64
C SER A 2 26.84 38.72 -21.12
N VAL A 3 25.73 39.30 -20.66
CA VAL A 3 25.33 39.27 -19.26
C VAL A 3 24.72 37.87 -19.02
N LEU A 4 25.46 37.00 -18.36
CA LEU A 4 24.94 35.76 -17.78
C LEU A 4 24.03 36.17 -16.61
N ALA A 5 22.71 36.07 -16.79
CA ALA A 5 21.77 36.13 -15.70
C ALA A 5 21.97 34.87 -14.86
N GLN A 6 22.56 35.02 -13.68
CA GLN A 6 22.55 34.01 -12.64
C GLN A 6 21.11 33.89 -12.15
N THR A 7 20.40 32.86 -12.60
CA THR A 7 19.18 32.44 -11.95
C THR A 7 19.59 31.85 -10.60
N ASN A 8 19.35 32.59 -9.53
CA ASN A 8 19.34 32.03 -8.18
C ASN A 8 18.24 31.00 -8.13
N VAL A 9 18.60 29.74 -8.27
CA VAL A 9 17.71 28.61 -7.94
C VAL A 9 17.55 28.67 -6.42
N VAL A 10 16.45 29.24 -5.96
CA VAL A 10 16.04 29.11 -4.55
C VAL A 10 15.83 27.62 -4.33
N GLN A 11 16.79 26.96 -3.71
CA GLN A 11 16.62 25.56 -3.29
C GLN A 11 15.43 25.53 -2.33
N ALA A 12 14.42 24.75 -2.69
CA ALA A 12 13.27 24.47 -1.85
C ALA A 12 13.76 23.87 -0.53
N VAL A 13 13.62 24.61 0.56
CA VAL A 13 14.01 24.15 1.89
C VAL A 13 12.85 23.36 2.46
N SER A 14 12.95 22.05 2.42
CA SER A 14 12.10 21.16 3.22
C SER A 14 12.83 20.82 4.53
N LEU A 15 12.19 21.05 5.66
CA LEU A 15 12.72 20.72 6.98
C LEU A 15 12.09 19.44 7.50
N ASN A 16 12.93 18.46 7.84
CA ASN A 16 12.49 17.30 8.60
C ASN A 16 12.07 17.70 10.00
N LEU A 17 10.87 17.27 10.43
CA LEU A 17 10.32 17.66 11.74
C LEU A 17 10.87 16.82 12.90
N PHE A 18 11.47 15.67 12.63
CA PHE A 18 11.93 14.71 13.63
C PHE A 18 13.34 14.21 13.34
N GLY A 19 14.08 13.95 14.41
CA GLY A 19 15.41 13.34 14.30
C GLY A 19 15.33 11.85 13.95
N THR A 20 14.22 11.19 14.27
CA THR A 20 13.97 9.78 13.93
C THR A 20 12.53 9.60 13.47
N THR A 21 12.36 8.94 12.33
CA THR A 21 11.04 8.54 11.83
C THR A 21 11.03 7.05 11.53
N THR A 22 9.98 6.37 11.94
CA THR A 22 9.73 4.96 11.63
C THR A 22 8.44 4.82 10.83
N ALA A 23 8.37 3.81 9.98
CA ALA A 23 7.16 3.44 9.28
C ALA A 23 6.91 1.94 9.43
N THR A 24 5.66 1.56 9.64
CA THR A 24 5.19 0.18 9.72
C THR A 24 3.89 0.02 8.96
N ASN A 25 3.47 -1.20 8.67
CA ASN A 25 2.18 -1.48 8.06
C ASN A 25 1.58 -2.78 8.64
N ASN A 26 0.26 -2.95 8.46
CA ASN A 26 -0.47 -4.12 8.92
C ASN A 26 -0.89 -5.06 7.77
N SER A 27 -0.22 -5.03 6.64
CA SER A 27 -0.50 -5.89 5.48
C SER A 27 -0.35 -7.38 5.76
N GLN A 28 0.37 -7.73 6.85
CA GLN A 28 0.72 -9.11 7.23
C GLN A 28 1.53 -9.84 6.14
N THR A 29 2.20 -9.11 5.26
CA THR A 29 3.07 -9.70 4.24
C THR A 29 4.50 -9.87 4.74
N SER A 30 5.17 -10.87 4.20
CA SER A 30 6.58 -11.16 4.43
C SER A 30 7.18 -11.81 3.18
N PRO A 31 8.50 -12.03 3.10
CA PRO A 31 9.09 -12.77 1.99
C PRO A 31 8.48 -14.17 1.74
N ASN A 32 7.87 -14.76 2.78
CA ASN A 32 7.22 -16.09 2.72
C ASN A 32 5.68 -16.02 2.69
N ALA A 33 5.10 -14.82 2.74
CA ALA A 33 3.65 -14.60 2.76
C ALA A 33 3.31 -13.39 1.88
N LEU A 34 3.24 -13.62 0.57
CA LEU A 34 3.09 -12.59 -0.44
C LEU A 34 1.64 -12.20 -0.65
N PHE A 35 1.43 -10.93 -1.02
CA PHE A 35 0.14 -10.38 -1.42
C PHE A 35 -0.14 -10.79 -2.88
N LEU A 36 -1.08 -11.70 -3.10
CA LEU A 36 -1.35 -12.29 -4.41
C LEU A 36 -2.79 -12.05 -4.85
N ASN A 37 -2.97 -11.50 -6.05
CA ASN A 37 -4.27 -11.33 -6.72
C ASN A 37 -5.40 -10.79 -5.82
N ARG A 38 -5.07 -9.86 -4.94
CA ARG A 38 -6.02 -9.20 -4.03
C ARG A 38 -6.38 -7.83 -4.58
N VAL A 39 -7.62 -7.41 -4.36
CA VAL A 39 -8.15 -6.12 -4.83
C VAL A 39 -8.77 -5.39 -3.64
N ASN A 40 -8.41 -4.11 -3.47
CA ASN A 40 -8.97 -3.21 -2.47
C ASN A 40 -8.90 -3.77 -1.03
N VAL A 41 -7.76 -4.34 -0.66
CA VAL A 41 -7.54 -4.85 0.71
C VAL A 41 -7.17 -3.69 1.63
N PRO A 42 -7.86 -3.52 2.77
CA PRO A 42 -7.51 -2.49 3.74
C PRO A 42 -6.13 -2.74 4.34
N VAL A 43 -5.25 -1.74 4.22
CA VAL A 43 -3.92 -1.73 4.85
C VAL A 43 -3.72 -0.38 5.50
N THR A 44 -3.28 -0.38 6.76
CA THR A 44 -2.96 0.83 7.49
C THR A 44 -1.44 0.98 7.60
N PHE A 45 -0.94 2.13 7.19
CA PHE A 45 0.44 2.53 7.43
C PHE A 45 0.50 3.40 8.67
N LEU A 46 1.45 3.12 9.55
CA LEU A 46 1.73 3.90 10.74
C LEU A 46 3.09 4.58 10.59
N ILE A 47 3.11 5.91 10.68
CA ILE A 47 4.33 6.71 10.67
C ILE A 47 4.51 7.34 12.04
N GLU A 48 5.65 7.12 12.68
CA GLU A 48 5.95 7.67 13.99
C GLU A 48 7.21 8.54 13.93
N GLY A 49 7.09 9.74 14.46
CA GLY A 49 8.19 10.69 14.65
C GLY A 49 8.56 10.84 16.12
N LYS A 50 9.86 10.75 16.42
CA LYS A 50 10.42 10.94 17.76
C LYS A 50 11.52 11.99 17.72
N ASN A 51 11.77 12.63 18.87
CA ASN A 51 12.74 13.69 19.00
C ASN A 51 12.46 14.85 18.03
N GLY A 52 11.31 15.53 18.26
CA GLY A 52 10.96 16.73 17.49
C GLY A 52 12.11 17.72 17.47
N ILE A 53 12.46 18.21 16.29
CA ILE A 53 13.54 19.19 16.11
C ILE A 53 12.96 20.54 16.49
N SER A 54 13.55 21.17 17.52
CA SER A 54 13.32 22.58 17.77
C SER A 54 14.07 23.38 16.71
N ALA A 55 13.36 23.85 15.70
CA ALA A 55 13.97 24.68 14.68
C ALA A 55 14.35 26.03 15.25
N GLY A 56 15.62 26.30 15.41
CA GLY A 56 16.14 27.66 15.50
C GLY A 56 15.93 28.47 14.20
N VAL A 57 15.30 27.85 13.20
CA VAL A 57 14.95 28.45 11.91
C VAL A 57 13.44 28.30 11.74
N ILE A 58 12.69 29.38 11.91
CA ILE A 58 11.27 29.45 11.53
C ILE A 58 11.24 29.34 10.01
N THR A 59 10.91 28.17 9.49
CA THR A 59 10.56 28.04 8.08
C THR A 59 9.08 28.39 7.94
N THR A 60 8.76 29.29 7.05
CA THR A 60 7.38 29.48 6.57
C THR A 60 6.95 28.18 5.91
N GLY A 61 5.76 27.72 6.17
CA GLY A 61 5.22 26.52 5.52
C GLY A 61 4.45 25.61 6.46
N ASP A 62 3.66 24.74 5.86
CA ASP A 62 2.82 23.78 6.56
C ASP A 62 3.59 22.52 6.94
N LYS A 63 3.16 21.89 8.03
CA LYS A 63 3.67 20.60 8.50
C LYS A 63 2.83 19.47 7.92
N TYR A 64 3.51 18.50 7.33
CA TYR A 64 2.89 17.33 6.72
C TYR A 64 3.46 16.03 7.27
N ALA A 65 2.59 15.02 7.40
CA ALA A 65 2.99 13.64 7.35
C ALA A 65 2.83 13.16 5.91
N ILE A 66 3.83 12.50 5.35
CA ILE A 66 3.87 12.03 3.97
C ILE A 66 4.08 10.52 3.94
N LEU A 67 3.27 9.83 3.16
CA LEU A 67 3.54 8.46 2.71
C LEU A 67 3.90 8.51 1.22
N GLU A 68 5.06 7.97 0.86
CA GLU A 68 5.51 7.79 -0.51
C GLU A 68 5.44 6.31 -0.88
N ALA A 69 4.63 5.99 -1.87
CA ALA A 69 4.53 4.66 -2.46
C ALA A 69 5.57 4.52 -3.58
N PRO A 70 6.13 3.32 -3.80
CA PRO A 70 6.98 3.06 -4.97
C PRO A 70 6.17 3.18 -6.27
N THR A 71 6.86 3.45 -7.36
CA THR A 71 6.24 3.73 -8.68
C THR A 71 5.40 2.59 -9.20
N GLU A 72 5.72 1.35 -8.86
CA GLU A 72 5.00 0.14 -9.22
C GLU A 72 3.59 0.07 -8.60
N MET A 73 3.37 0.85 -7.54
CA MET A 73 2.07 0.93 -6.84
C MET A 73 1.14 2.02 -7.39
N VAL A 74 1.56 2.77 -8.40
CA VAL A 74 0.70 3.79 -9.05
C VAL A 74 -0.53 3.12 -9.64
N GLY A 75 -1.72 3.57 -9.22
CA GLY A 75 -3.00 2.99 -9.61
C GLY A 75 -3.44 1.77 -8.78
N TYR A 76 -2.59 1.27 -7.87
CA TYR A 76 -2.87 0.11 -7.02
C TYR A 76 -2.98 0.45 -5.53
N ILE A 77 -2.90 1.74 -5.19
CA ILE A 77 -3.09 2.28 -3.85
C ILE A 77 -4.05 3.46 -3.90
N GLN A 78 -4.98 3.51 -2.94
CA GLN A 78 -5.89 4.64 -2.77
C GLN A 78 -6.20 4.87 -1.30
N PRO A 79 -6.41 6.14 -0.85
CA PRO A 79 -6.84 6.42 0.52
C PRO A 79 -8.16 5.74 0.86
N ASN A 80 -8.28 5.27 2.10
CA ASN A 80 -9.48 4.62 2.64
C ASN A 80 -9.95 5.34 3.90
N GLY A 81 -10.46 6.55 3.74
CA GLY A 81 -10.91 7.41 4.83
C GLY A 81 -9.87 8.42 5.29
N ASN A 82 -10.02 8.91 6.51
CA ASN A 82 -9.17 9.93 7.11
C ASN A 82 -8.01 9.33 7.89
N ALA A 83 -6.91 10.05 7.94
CA ALA A 83 -5.82 9.77 8.84
C ALA A 83 -6.14 10.20 10.27
N THR A 84 -5.60 9.49 11.26
CA THR A 84 -5.59 9.91 12.67
C THR A 84 -4.17 10.32 13.06
N VAL A 85 -4.06 11.51 13.68
CA VAL A 85 -2.79 12.07 14.14
C VAL A 85 -2.83 12.24 15.64
N GLN A 86 -1.87 11.67 16.33
CA GLN A 86 -1.65 11.89 17.78
C GLN A 86 -0.32 12.58 17.97
N THR A 87 -0.32 13.71 18.64
CA THR A 87 0.90 14.51 18.86
C THR A 87 0.81 15.32 20.13
N THR A 88 1.93 15.73 20.68
CA THR A 88 1.99 16.80 21.68
C THR A 88 2.54 18.06 21.02
N VAL A 89 2.06 19.23 21.45
CA VAL A 89 2.42 20.50 20.84
C VAL A 89 2.95 21.47 21.84
N THR A 90 4.10 22.07 21.53
CA THR A 90 4.66 23.22 22.25
C THR A 90 4.88 24.38 21.27
N VAL A 91 4.72 25.61 21.76
CA VAL A 91 5.00 26.82 20.98
C VAL A 91 5.95 27.69 21.80
N PRO A 92 7.24 27.77 21.44
CA PRO A 92 8.20 28.61 22.15
C PRO A 92 7.77 30.08 22.15
N LEU A 93 7.77 30.74 23.31
CA LEU A 93 7.36 32.14 23.42
C LEU A 93 8.20 33.08 22.54
N SER A 94 9.49 32.79 22.43
CA SER A 94 10.43 33.56 21.61
C SER A 94 10.12 33.52 20.09
N GLN A 95 9.32 32.55 19.66
CA GLN A 95 8.92 32.34 18.26
C GLN A 95 7.42 32.55 18.06
N SER A 96 6.66 32.73 19.14
CA SER A 96 5.23 32.95 19.12
C SER A 96 4.89 34.41 18.73
N PRO A 97 3.79 34.63 18.02
CA PRO A 97 3.26 36.00 17.82
C PRO A 97 3.03 36.78 19.11
N LEU A 98 2.91 36.11 20.26
CA LEU A 98 2.82 36.72 21.58
C LEU A 98 4.06 37.54 21.94
N GLN A 99 5.25 37.24 21.38
CA GLN A 99 6.49 37.94 21.66
C GLN A 99 6.35 39.46 21.49
N LEU A 100 5.55 39.89 20.51
CA LEU A 100 5.35 41.30 20.20
C LEU A 100 4.53 42.05 21.29
N ILE A 101 3.62 41.38 21.96
CA ILE A 101 2.70 41.98 22.94
C ILE A 101 3.04 41.64 24.40
N LEU A 102 3.84 40.61 24.65
CA LEU A 102 4.25 40.16 25.98
C LEU A 102 4.92 41.27 26.82
N PRO A 103 5.83 42.14 26.30
CA PRO A 103 6.40 43.24 27.07
C PRO A 103 5.35 44.19 27.60
N THR A 104 4.39 44.59 26.77
CA THR A 104 3.26 45.44 27.14
C THR A 104 2.37 44.78 28.21
N ILE A 105 2.04 43.49 28.02
CA ILE A 105 1.28 42.71 28.99
C ILE A 105 1.99 42.68 30.34
N THR A 106 3.29 42.37 30.32
CA THR A 106 4.09 42.25 31.55
C THR A 106 4.20 43.58 32.30
N SER A 107 4.36 44.68 31.59
CA SER A 107 4.44 46.02 32.20
C SER A 107 3.12 46.38 32.86
N VAL A 108 1.99 46.18 32.22
CA VAL A 108 0.66 46.47 32.77
C VAL A 108 0.34 45.56 33.99
N ILE A 109 0.65 44.27 33.89
CA ILE A 109 0.44 43.33 34.97
C ILE A 109 1.31 43.68 36.18
N SER A 110 2.55 44.12 35.98
CA SER A 110 3.44 44.57 37.03
C SER A 110 2.87 45.80 37.80
N LEU A 111 2.27 46.74 37.09
CA LEU A 111 1.58 47.87 37.71
C LEU A 111 0.39 47.41 38.56
N ILE A 112 -0.40 46.49 38.08
CA ILE A 112 -1.56 45.93 38.82
C ILE A 112 -1.12 45.21 40.10
N VAL A 113 -0.13 44.31 39.97
CA VAL A 113 0.34 43.48 41.11
C VAL A 113 1.02 44.31 42.19
N ASN A 114 1.72 45.39 41.79
CA ASN A 114 2.41 46.29 42.72
C ASN A 114 1.46 47.35 43.32
N SER A 115 0.22 47.47 42.84
CA SER A 115 -0.73 48.43 43.37
C SER A 115 -1.21 48.00 44.76
N PRO A 116 -1.15 48.88 45.76
CA PRO A 116 -1.74 48.58 47.11
C PRO A 116 -3.24 48.51 47.09
N LEU A 117 -3.90 48.97 46.05
CA LEU A 117 -5.34 49.04 45.89
C LEU A 117 -5.96 47.74 45.37
N VAL A 118 -5.14 46.82 44.89
CA VAL A 118 -5.58 45.52 44.39
C VAL A 118 -5.44 44.45 45.49
N SER A 119 -6.49 43.73 45.74
CA SER A 119 -6.49 42.66 46.78
C SER A 119 -5.50 41.53 46.44
N THR A 120 -5.00 40.85 47.45
CA THR A 120 -4.10 39.70 47.28
C THR A 120 -4.73 38.62 46.41
N GLN A 121 -6.04 38.36 46.52
CA GLN A 121 -6.77 37.39 45.73
C GLN A 121 -6.75 37.77 44.23
N ASN A 122 -6.98 39.06 43.90
CA ASN A 122 -6.95 39.54 42.54
C ASN A 122 -5.52 39.50 41.93
N LYS A 123 -4.50 39.83 42.76
CA LYS A 123 -3.09 39.68 42.34
C LYS A 123 -2.74 38.25 41.99
N THR A 124 -3.18 37.28 42.78
CA THR A 124 -3.00 35.86 42.53
C THR A 124 -3.67 35.42 41.23
N ALA A 125 -4.94 35.82 41.01
CA ALA A 125 -5.68 35.50 39.80
C ALA A 125 -5.02 36.05 38.52
N VAL A 126 -4.54 37.30 38.56
CA VAL A 126 -3.82 37.95 37.44
C VAL A 126 -2.51 37.24 37.15
N ASN A 127 -1.73 36.90 38.19
CA ASN A 127 -0.47 36.20 38.02
C ASN A 127 -0.68 34.79 37.45
N GLN A 128 -1.71 34.08 37.87
CA GLN A 128 -2.08 32.77 37.36
C GLN A 128 -2.44 32.85 35.85
N ALA A 129 -3.32 33.81 35.50
CA ALA A 129 -3.69 34.00 34.10
C ALA A 129 -2.50 34.39 33.17
N LEU A 130 -1.56 35.21 33.73
CA LEU A 130 -0.32 35.55 33.05
C LEU A 130 0.57 34.29 32.88
N SER A 131 0.67 33.44 33.88
CA SER A 131 1.41 32.17 33.80
C SER A 131 0.80 31.23 32.77
N GLU A 132 -0.53 31.10 32.71
CA GLU A 132 -1.22 30.31 31.68
C GLU A 132 -0.96 30.87 30.27
N LEU A 133 -1.03 32.22 30.12
CA LEU A 133 -0.74 32.85 28.85
C LEU A 133 0.70 32.59 28.37
N ARG A 134 1.66 32.55 29.28
CA ARG A 134 3.07 32.27 29.03
C ARG A 134 3.37 30.80 28.88
N SER A 135 2.40 29.92 29.09
CA SER A 135 2.64 28.49 28.95
C SER A 135 2.91 28.15 27.48
N GLU A 136 4.07 27.59 27.18
CA GLU A 136 4.46 27.11 25.89
C GLU A 136 3.77 25.80 25.51
N THR A 137 3.20 25.08 26.47
CA THR A 137 2.58 23.77 26.27
C THR A 137 1.12 23.91 25.84
N PHE A 138 0.76 23.26 24.74
CA PHE A 138 -0.60 23.14 24.22
C PHE A 138 -1.18 21.73 24.42
N GLY A 139 -0.39 20.82 25.00
CA GLY A 139 -0.82 19.49 25.40
C GLY A 139 -0.89 18.47 24.25
N ALA A 140 -1.51 17.33 24.56
CA ALA A 140 -1.74 16.26 23.61
C ALA A 140 -2.91 16.61 22.68
N GLN A 141 -2.74 16.35 21.39
CA GLN A 141 -3.73 16.59 20.35
C GLN A 141 -4.04 15.31 19.59
N ASN A 142 -5.32 15.08 19.34
CA ASN A 142 -5.81 14.01 18.49
C ASN A 142 -6.57 14.63 17.33
N LEU A 143 -6.06 14.47 16.11
CA LEU A 143 -6.63 15.06 14.90
C LEU A 143 -7.13 13.98 13.96
N THR A 144 -8.23 14.26 13.27
CA THR A 144 -8.73 13.45 12.15
C THR A 144 -8.66 14.31 10.89
N LEU A 145 -7.81 13.92 9.95
CA LEU A 145 -7.44 14.75 8.80
C LEU A 145 -7.54 13.96 7.49
N ALA A 146 -7.89 14.63 6.41
CA ALA A 146 -7.95 14.01 5.10
C ALA A 146 -6.55 13.59 4.61
N ILE A 147 -6.48 12.45 3.94
CA ILE A 147 -5.32 12.00 3.17
C ILE A 147 -5.47 12.56 1.76
N VAL A 148 -4.57 13.44 1.33
CA VAL A 148 -4.64 14.11 0.03
C VAL A 148 -3.49 13.62 -0.87
N PRO A 149 -3.78 13.14 -2.09
CA PRO A 149 -2.75 12.86 -3.08
C PRO A 149 -1.98 14.15 -3.42
N ARG A 150 -0.67 14.15 -3.33
CA ARG A 150 0.20 15.26 -3.70
C ARG A 150 0.93 15.02 -5.02
N SER A 151 1.11 13.76 -5.37
CA SER A 151 1.60 13.30 -6.67
C SER A 151 1.02 11.92 -6.96
N SER A 152 1.43 11.28 -8.05
CA SER A 152 1.06 9.90 -8.37
C SER A 152 1.55 8.87 -7.34
N THR A 153 2.60 9.21 -6.58
CA THR A 153 3.22 8.32 -5.58
C THR A 153 3.15 8.84 -4.15
N GLN A 154 2.78 10.12 -3.94
CA GLN A 154 2.82 10.73 -2.60
C GLN A 154 1.44 11.10 -2.09
N TYR A 155 1.21 10.78 -0.82
CA TYR A 155 0.00 11.07 -0.07
C TYR A 155 0.36 11.87 1.17
N GLY A 156 -0.29 13.00 1.37
CA GLY A 156 -0.01 13.95 2.45
C GLY A 156 -1.16 14.14 3.40
N VAL A 157 -0.83 14.33 4.68
CA VAL A 157 -1.75 14.76 5.73
C VAL A 157 -1.27 16.11 6.26
N ALA A 158 -2.07 17.16 6.10
CA ALA A 158 -1.72 18.53 6.49
C ALA A 158 -1.95 18.74 8.00
N ILE A 159 -0.96 18.42 8.82
CA ILE A 159 -1.03 18.55 10.28
C ILE A 159 -1.28 20.00 10.69
N SER A 160 -0.68 20.97 10.02
CA SER A 160 -0.88 22.41 10.28
C SER A 160 -2.34 22.81 10.20
N GLN A 161 -3.09 22.29 9.23
CA GLN A 161 -4.52 22.62 9.08
C GLN A 161 -5.35 22.12 10.25
N GLY A 162 -4.99 20.97 10.84
CA GLY A 162 -5.65 20.45 12.04
C GLY A 162 -5.26 21.20 13.32
N LEU A 163 -4.02 21.64 13.42
CA LEU A 163 -3.51 22.37 14.58
C LEU A 163 -4.00 23.83 14.64
N LEU A 164 -4.17 24.47 13.49
CA LEU A 164 -4.51 25.88 13.40
C LEU A 164 -5.71 26.28 14.26
N PRO A 165 -6.91 25.65 14.17
CA PRO A 165 -8.07 26.01 14.97
C PRO A 165 -7.83 25.73 16.47
N ILE A 166 -7.09 24.70 16.81
CA ILE A 166 -6.83 24.34 18.20
C ILE A 166 -5.89 25.34 18.87
N LEU A 167 -4.78 25.67 18.24
CA LEU A 167 -3.78 26.59 18.78
C LEU A 167 -4.33 28.00 18.90
N THR A 168 -5.03 28.48 17.87
CA THR A 168 -5.64 29.81 17.88
C THR A 168 -6.74 29.92 18.92
N THR A 169 -7.61 28.92 19.06
CA THR A 169 -8.67 28.90 20.08
C THR A 169 -8.09 28.86 21.49
N THR A 170 -7.10 27.98 21.74
CA THR A 170 -6.47 27.88 23.05
C THR A 170 -5.78 29.19 23.45
N LEU A 171 -5.00 29.79 22.54
CA LEU A 171 -4.35 31.05 22.81
C LEU A 171 -5.34 32.19 23.03
N LYS A 172 -6.38 32.26 22.21
CA LYS A 172 -7.47 33.22 22.36
C LYS A 172 -8.14 33.10 23.72
N ASN A 173 -8.46 31.89 24.19
CA ASN A 173 -9.09 31.66 25.49
C ASN A 173 -8.16 32.08 26.63
N ARG A 174 -6.85 31.83 26.57
CA ARG A 174 -5.88 32.31 27.57
C ARG A 174 -5.84 33.83 27.63
N ILE A 175 -5.82 34.51 26.49
CA ILE A 175 -5.83 35.96 26.39
C ILE A 175 -7.18 36.51 26.94
N GLN A 176 -8.29 35.91 26.55
CA GLN A 176 -9.62 36.31 27.01
C GLN A 176 -9.77 36.13 28.50
N ASN A 177 -9.24 35.05 29.08
CA ASN A 177 -9.21 34.83 30.53
C ASN A 177 -8.46 35.96 31.26
N LEU A 178 -7.23 36.28 30.81
CA LEU A 178 -6.47 37.39 31.39
C LEU A 178 -7.23 38.72 31.25
N LEU A 179 -7.78 39.00 30.08
CA LEU A 179 -8.56 40.21 29.83
C LEU A 179 -9.76 40.36 30.75
N THR A 180 -10.54 39.27 30.92
CA THR A 180 -11.72 39.24 31.81
C THR A 180 -11.34 39.52 33.26
N ILE A 181 -10.24 38.90 33.76
CA ILE A 181 -9.75 39.11 35.13
C ILE A 181 -9.31 40.56 35.31
N VAL A 182 -8.58 41.13 34.38
CA VAL A 182 -8.08 42.53 34.46
C VAL A 182 -9.24 43.52 34.39
N GLN A 183 -10.24 43.29 33.55
CA GLN A 183 -11.44 44.17 33.47
C GLN A 183 -12.34 44.11 34.71
N ALA A 184 -12.36 42.98 35.42
CA ALA A 184 -13.13 42.81 36.61
C ALA A 184 -12.46 43.44 37.87
N LEU A 185 -11.22 43.92 37.75
CA LEU A 185 -10.54 44.60 38.87
C LEU A 185 -11.31 45.85 39.27
N PRO A 186 -11.49 46.10 40.60
CA PRO A 186 -12.08 47.34 41.08
C PRO A 186 -11.17 48.51 40.66
N LEU A 187 -11.60 49.24 39.62
CA LEU A 187 -10.83 50.35 39.07
C LEU A 187 -10.90 51.53 40.04
N ILE A 188 -9.82 51.78 40.72
CA ILE A 188 -9.68 52.89 41.64
C ILE A 188 -8.96 54.00 40.90
N GLY A 189 -9.80 54.95 40.41
CA GLY A 189 -9.37 56.19 39.80
C GLY A 189 -9.11 56.15 38.29
N THR A 190 -9.26 57.29 37.67
CA THR A 190 -9.09 57.55 36.23
C THR A 190 -7.71 57.22 35.67
N VAL A 191 -6.67 57.11 36.53
CA VAL A 191 -5.28 56.84 36.13
C VAL A 191 -5.07 55.39 35.69
N LEU A 192 -5.65 54.40 36.39
CA LEU A 192 -5.55 53.02 36.01
C LEU A 192 -6.39 52.70 34.76
N GLY A 193 -7.55 53.32 34.61
CA GLY A 193 -8.43 53.17 33.43
C GLY A 193 -7.76 53.64 32.15
N THR A 194 -7.04 54.77 32.20
CA THR A 194 -6.31 55.30 31.01
C THR A 194 -5.10 54.45 30.64
N LEU A 195 -4.43 53.79 31.59
CA LEU A 195 -3.34 52.87 31.36
C LEU A 195 -3.79 51.49 30.83
N LEU A 196 -4.96 51.04 31.28
CA LEU A 196 -5.52 49.75 30.87
C LEU A 196 -6.18 49.79 29.50
N SER A 197 -6.67 50.96 29.03
CA SER A 197 -7.37 51.07 27.73
C SER A 197 -6.50 50.68 26.53
N PRO A 198 -5.24 51.14 26.36
CA PRO A 198 -4.39 50.68 25.30
C PRO A 198 -4.07 49.19 25.35
N PHE A 199 -3.91 48.64 26.58
CA PHE A 199 -3.68 47.23 26.80
C PHE A 199 -4.86 46.37 26.36
N VAL A 200 -6.10 46.74 26.81
CA VAL A 200 -7.34 46.06 26.41
C VAL A 200 -7.52 46.11 24.90
N THR A 201 -7.25 47.28 24.27
CA THR A 201 -7.31 47.44 22.83
C THR A 201 -6.33 46.54 22.09
N ALA A 202 -5.05 46.50 22.53
CA ALA A 202 -4.02 45.66 21.90
C ALA A 202 -4.37 44.16 21.99
N LEU A 203 -4.83 43.69 23.13
CA LEU A 203 -5.25 42.29 23.31
C LEU A 203 -6.48 41.95 22.47
N SER A 204 -7.44 42.85 22.38
CA SER A 204 -8.67 42.68 21.57
C SER A 204 -8.32 42.61 20.08
N GLN A 205 -7.41 43.46 19.60
CA GLN A 205 -6.91 43.44 18.21
C GLN A 205 -6.16 42.14 17.91
N PHE A 206 -5.35 41.67 18.87
CA PHE A 206 -4.64 40.40 18.70
C PHE A 206 -5.63 39.22 18.65
N ILE A 207 -6.63 39.18 19.52
CA ILE A 207 -7.71 38.17 19.46
C ILE A 207 -8.41 38.21 18.09
N THR A 208 -8.70 39.40 17.57
CA THR A 208 -9.33 39.58 16.27
C THR A 208 -8.44 39.02 15.14
N SER A 209 -7.15 39.23 15.23
CA SER A 209 -6.21 38.67 14.24
C SER A 209 -6.15 37.14 14.29
N LEU A 210 -6.33 36.52 15.47
CA LEU A 210 -6.38 35.07 15.61
C LEU A 210 -7.69 34.44 15.08
N ASN A 211 -8.75 35.24 14.88
CA ASN A 211 -10.00 34.76 14.28
C ASN A 211 -9.88 34.51 12.76
N SER A 212 -8.88 35.10 12.12
CA SER A 212 -8.62 34.87 10.69
C SER A 212 -7.54 33.78 10.51
N PRO A 213 -7.87 32.65 9.89
CA PRO A 213 -6.89 31.57 9.63
C PRO A 213 -5.80 32.00 8.66
N THR A 214 -6.04 33.06 7.87
CA THR A 214 -5.09 33.59 6.91
C THR A 214 -4.21 34.72 7.47
N SER A 215 -4.45 35.17 8.71
CA SER A 215 -3.62 36.20 9.33
C SER A 215 -2.19 35.72 9.58
N ASP A 216 -1.25 36.64 9.57
CA ASP A 216 0.16 36.32 9.88
C ASP A 216 0.32 35.79 11.31
N ASN A 217 -0.44 36.28 12.27
CA ASN A 217 -0.42 35.78 13.65
C ASN A 217 -0.87 34.31 13.74
N SER A 218 -1.93 33.92 13.04
CA SER A 218 -2.41 32.53 13.02
C SER A 218 -1.43 31.61 12.31
N LYS A 219 -0.90 32.01 11.16
CA LYS A 219 0.10 31.26 10.40
C LYS A 219 1.41 31.09 11.18
N ASN A 220 1.92 32.17 11.76
CA ASN A 220 3.16 32.17 12.55
C ASN A 220 3.01 31.32 13.81
N LEU A 221 1.85 31.30 14.46
CA LEU A 221 1.59 30.45 15.62
C LEU A 221 1.74 28.96 15.26
N VAL A 222 1.18 28.54 14.13
CA VAL A 222 1.30 27.14 13.68
C VAL A 222 2.70 26.84 13.15
N ALA A 223 3.33 27.78 12.42
CA ALA A 223 4.68 27.60 11.92
C ALA A 223 5.69 27.44 13.08
N ALA A 224 5.55 28.24 14.13
CA ALA A 224 6.39 28.17 15.33
C ALA A 224 6.13 26.93 16.20
N SER A 225 5.04 26.20 16.02
CA SER A 225 4.72 25.03 16.83
C SER A 225 5.75 23.91 16.63
N ILE A 226 6.15 23.29 17.72
CA ILE A 226 7.04 22.11 17.74
C ILE A 226 6.18 20.91 18.06
N LEU A 227 6.26 19.90 17.23
CA LEU A 227 5.60 18.60 17.45
C LEU A 227 6.49 17.76 18.37
N GLY A 228 5.92 17.23 19.45
CA GLY A 228 6.55 16.21 20.26
C GLY A 228 6.44 14.84 19.59
N ASN A 229 6.45 13.74 20.35
CA ASN A 229 6.23 12.43 19.77
C ASN A 229 4.91 12.42 18.99
N THR A 230 4.99 12.05 17.73
CA THR A 230 3.85 12.11 16.80
C THR A 230 3.66 10.75 16.15
N SER A 231 2.41 10.30 16.10
CA SER A 231 1.98 9.08 15.43
C SER A 231 0.87 9.40 14.44
N VAL A 232 1.01 8.95 13.20
CA VAL A 232 0.03 9.14 12.13
C VAL A 232 -0.36 7.80 11.54
N SER A 233 -1.64 7.46 11.68
CA SER A 233 -2.23 6.25 11.11
C SER A 233 -2.93 6.60 9.80
N LEU A 234 -2.55 5.92 8.73
CA LEU A 234 -2.93 6.21 7.35
C LEU A 234 -3.63 4.97 6.74
N PRO A 235 -4.97 4.93 6.71
CA PRO A 235 -5.70 3.84 6.08
C PRO A 235 -5.70 3.96 4.56
N PHE A 236 -5.38 2.84 3.88
CA PHE A 236 -5.39 2.72 2.42
C PHE A 236 -6.07 1.42 2.00
N LEU A 237 -6.49 1.37 0.73
CA LEU A 237 -6.80 0.14 0.01
C LEU A 237 -5.65 -0.16 -0.93
N LEU A 238 -5.13 -1.38 -0.84
CA LEU A 238 -4.10 -1.89 -1.75
C LEU A 238 -4.68 -2.95 -2.67
N SER A 239 -4.25 -2.92 -3.92
CA SER A 239 -4.50 -3.97 -4.91
C SER A 239 -3.18 -4.53 -5.42
N SER A 240 -3.18 -5.79 -5.86
CA SER A 240 -2.00 -6.42 -6.46
C SER A 240 -1.64 -5.72 -7.78
N PRO A 241 -0.43 -5.20 -7.94
CA PRO A 241 0.02 -4.66 -9.22
C PRO A 241 0.22 -5.78 -10.25
N LYS A 242 0.25 -5.41 -11.54
CA LYS A 242 0.57 -6.34 -12.63
C LYS A 242 2.08 -6.55 -12.68
N LEU A 243 2.54 -7.76 -12.34
CA LEU A 243 3.96 -8.08 -12.15
C LEU A 243 4.38 -9.27 -13.02
N THR A 244 5.62 -9.23 -13.50
CA THR A 244 6.27 -10.38 -14.17
C THR A 244 7.21 -11.14 -13.24
N GLN A 245 7.55 -10.55 -12.09
CA GLN A 245 8.34 -11.15 -11.01
C GLN A 245 7.85 -10.59 -9.66
N ASP A 246 8.14 -11.27 -8.58
CA ASP A 246 7.76 -10.82 -7.23
C ASP A 246 8.38 -9.46 -6.90
N LEU A 247 7.63 -8.63 -6.18
CA LEU A 247 8.00 -7.26 -5.85
C LEU A 247 8.05 -7.05 -4.34
N THR A 248 9.14 -6.46 -3.85
CA THR A 248 9.20 -5.83 -2.53
C THR A 248 8.94 -4.34 -2.70
N ALA A 249 7.71 -3.93 -2.42
CA ALA A 249 7.28 -2.54 -2.50
C ALA A 249 7.65 -1.79 -1.22
N ASN A 250 8.68 -0.95 -1.27
CA ASN A 250 9.16 -0.19 -0.13
C ASN A 250 8.43 1.15 -0.03
N PHE A 251 7.51 1.27 0.91
CA PHE A 251 6.82 2.51 1.25
C PHE A 251 7.67 3.34 2.20
N LYS A 252 7.76 4.64 1.97
CA LYS A 252 8.51 5.56 2.81
C LYS A 252 7.56 6.49 3.55
N GLY A 253 7.77 6.66 4.84
CA GLY A 253 7.03 7.58 5.70
C GLY A 253 7.92 8.69 6.26
N GLY A 254 7.45 9.93 6.25
CA GLY A 254 8.21 11.07 6.76
C GLY A 254 7.35 12.20 7.26
N PHE A 255 7.99 13.11 8.01
CA PHE A 255 7.38 14.35 8.50
C PHE A 255 8.22 15.53 8.03
N ILE A 256 7.57 16.47 7.37
CA ILE A 256 8.26 17.63 6.82
C ILE A 256 7.49 18.93 7.07
N GLN A 257 8.20 20.04 7.12
CA GLN A 257 7.63 21.38 7.00
C GLN A 257 8.10 22.01 5.69
N THR A 258 7.17 22.48 4.86
CA THR A 258 7.47 23.06 3.55
C THR A 258 6.34 23.96 3.06
N ASP A 259 6.68 24.94 2.27
CA ASP A 259 5.78 25.79 1.48
C ASP A 259 5.69 25.34 0.02
N GLN A 260 6.44 24.28 -0.36
CA GLN A 260 6.55 23.79 -1.74
C GLN A 260 5.46 22.77 -2.07
N SER A 261 5.03 22.78 -3.32
CA SER A 261 4.08 21.78 -3.85
C SER A 261 4.72 20.41 -4.05
N THR A 262 6.01 20.39 -4.43
CA THR A 262 6.78 19.15 -4.61
C THR A 262 7.57 18.84 -3.35
N ILE A 263 7.34 17.65 -2.80
CA ILE A 263 7.94 17.20 -1.54
C ILE A 263 9.04 16.18 -1.83
N GLN A 264 10.22 16.42 -1.29
CA GLN A 264 11.28 15.40 -1.24
C GLN A 264 11.45 14.95 0.20
N LEU A 265 11.27 13.64 0.43
CA LEU A 265 11.52 13.04 1.73
C LEU A 265 13.02 12.99 1.99
N GLY A 266 13.44 13.48 3.15
CA GLY A 266 14.83 13.51 3.56
C GLY A 266 15.35 12.16 4.07
N PRO A 267 16.62 12.13 4.54
CA PRO A 267 17.29 10.90 4.98
C PRO A 267 16.70 10.26 6.25
N THR A 268 15.89 11.01 7.02
CA THR A 268 15.28 10.53 8.27
C THR A 268 13.91 9.88 8.07
N THR A 269 13.64 9.36 6.87
CA THR A 269 12.38 8.67 6.57
C THR A 269 12.38 7.23 7.09
N GLY A 270 11.24 6.80 7.63
CA GLY A 270 10.98 5.38 7.90
C GLY A 270 10.61 4.64 6.62
N THR A 271 11.01 3.38 6.52
CA THR A 271 10.64 2.52 5.37
C THR A 271 9.94 1.26 5.88
N THR A 272 8.88 0.86 5.18
CA THR A 272 8.15 -0.37 5.47
C THR A 272 7.83 -1.12 4.18
N PRO A 273 8.21 -2.41 4.06
CA PRO A 273 7.94 -3.20 2.87
C PRO A 273 6.53 -3.79 2.88
N VAL A 274 5.95 -3.92 1.69
CA VAL A 274 4.82 -4.81 1.38
C VAL A 274 5.27 -5.73 0.26
N TYR A 275 5.07 -7.03 0.42
CA TYR A 275 5.56 -8.04 -0.51
C TYR A 275 4.45 -8.53 -1.42
N PHE A 276 4.63 -8.42 -2.73
CA PHE A 276 3.67 -8.82 -3.76
C PHE A 276 4.19 -9.96 -4.60
N SER A 277 3.31 -10.91 -4.93
CA SER A 277 3.63 -12.00 -5.83
C SER A 277 3.20 -11.70 -7.26
N ALA A 278 4.05 -12.06 -8.22
CA ALA A 278 3.69 -12.10 -9.63
C ALA A 278 2.71 -13.25 -9.97
N GLY A 279 2.59 -14.22 -9.06
CA GLY A 279 1.88 -15.46 -9.31
C GLY A 279 2.67 -16.45 -10.16
N ALA A 280 2.09 -17.62 -10.39
CA ALA A 280 2.73 -18.70 -11.12
C ALA A 280 1.75 -19.47 -12.00
N LEU A 281 2.27 -20.10 -13.04
CA LEU A 281 1.60 -21.14 -13.81
C LEU A 281 1.99 -22.49 -13.20
N THR A 282 1.01 -23.23 -12.70
CA THR A 282 1.23 -24.52 -12.05
C THR A 282 0.49 -25.62 -12.81
N TRP A 283 1.23 -26.66 -13.15
CA TRP A 283 0.67 -27.88 -13.72
C TRP A 283 0.74 -29.01 -12.69
N GLN A 284 -0.43 -29.58 -12.34
CA GLN A 284 -0.51 -30.70 -11.43
C GLN A 284 -0.26 -32.02 -12.17
N THR A 285 1.01 -32.39 -12.32
CA THR A 285 1.41 -33.60 -13.08
C THR A 285 1.04 -34.89 -12.38
N THR A 286 0.78 -34.90 -11.08
CA THR A 286 0.38 -36.08 -10.31
C THR A 286 -0.99 -36.65 -10.70
N SER A 287 -1.80 -35.87 -11.41
CA SER A 287 -3.10 -36.32 -11.95
C SER A 287 -2.99 -37.04 -13.31
N LEU A 288 -1.82 -37.02 -13.92
CA LEU A 288 -1.54 -37.78 -15.14
C LEU A 288 -1.17 -39.24 -14.82
N PRO A 289 -1.59 -40.22 -15.63
CA PRO A 289 -1.19 -41.59 -15.44
C PRO A 289 0.30 -41.77 -15.72
N THR A 290 1.00 -42.48 -14.85
CA THR A 290 2.46 -42.76 -14.98
C THR A 290 2.74 -44.00 -15.83
N HIS A 291 1.79 -44.93 -15.90
CA HIS A 291 1.91 -46.18 -16.65
C HIS A 291 0.60 -46.50 -17.36
N LEU A 292 0.71 -46.98 -18.60
CA LEU A 292 -0.40 -47.48 -19.39
C LEU A 292 -0.18 -48.98 -19.61
N ASN A 293 -1.04 -49.83 -19.00
CA ASN A 293 -0.97 -51.27 -19.15
C ASN A 293 -2.16 -51.77 -19.98
N PHE A 294 -1.88 -52.26 -21.16
CA PHE A 294 -2.89 -52.81 -22.08
C PHE A 294 -3.13 -54.32 -21.90
N GLY A 295 -2.48 -54.94 -20.93
CA GLY A 295 -2.66 -56.34 -20.57
C GLY A 295 -1.88 -57.32 -21.45
N GLN A 296 -2.25 -58.60 -21.29
CA GLN A 296 -1.69 -59.71 -22.08
C GLN A 296 -2.76 -60.25 -23.03
N HIS A 297 -2.37 -60.37 -24.29
CA HIS A 297 -3.31 -60.81 -25.37
C HIS A 297 -2.69 -61.93 -26.17
N LEU A 298 -3.55 -62.82 -26.65
CA LEU A 298 -3.13 -63.89 -27.56
C LEU A 298 -2.80 -63.26 -28.94
N ILE A 299 -1.77 -63.78 -29.58
CA ILE A 299 -1.45 -63.40 -30.94
C ILE A 299 -2.53 -63.93 -31.86
N GLN A 300 -3.24 -63.04 -32.58
CA GLN A 300 -4.26 -63.38 -33.56
C GLN A 300 -4.17 -62.40 -34.75
N THR A 301 -4.69 -62.85 -35.91
CA THR A 301 -4.67 -62.11 -37.19
C THR A 301 -6.05 -62.08 -37.86
N GLN A 302 -7.09 -62.46 -37.15
CA GLN A 302 -8.43 -62.60 -37.70
C GLN A 302 -9.25 -61.31 -37.65
N GLN A 303 -9.02 -60.50 -36.61
CA GLN A 303 -9.73 -59.25 -36.43
C GLN A 303 -8.82 -58.14 -35.84
N ASP A 304 -9.25 -56.91 -36.04
CA ASP A 304 -8.64 -55.75 -35.38
C ASP A 304 -8.84 -55.82 -33.90
N GLU A 305 -7.86 -55.37 -33.12
CA GLU A 305 -7.95 -55.34 -31.65
C GLU A 305 -8.06 -53.91 -31.15
N HIS A 306 -8.95 -53.70 -30.20
CA HIS A 306 -9.12 -52.44 -29.48
C HIS A 306 -8.90 -52.68 -28.01
N LEU A 307 -7.67 -52.34 -27.56
CA LEU A 307 -7.23 -52.61 -26.21
C LEU A 307 -7.41 -51.33 -25.37
N VAL A 308 -7.85 -51.46 -24.13
CA VAL A 308 -7.98 -50.34 -23.19
C VAL A 308 -6.97 -50.49 -22.09
N ALA A 309 -6.26 -49.41 -21.78
CA ALA A 309 -5.31 -49.40 -20.68
C ALA A 309 -6.02 -49.53 -19.33
N THR A 310 -5.50 -50.40 -18.47
CA THR A 310 -6.05 -50.65 -17.13
C THR A 310 -4.97 -50.53 -16.06
N ASN A 311 -5.39 -50.17 -14.87
CA ASN A 311 -4.57 -50.19 -13.66
C ASN A 311 -5.41 -50.90 -12.56
N ASN A 312 -4.89 -51.98 -11.98
CA ASN A 312 -5.64 -52.79 -10.99
C ASN A 312 -7.04 -53.16 -11.45
N ASN A 313 -7.21 -53.64 -12.68
CA ASN A 313 -8.48 -54.01 -13.31
C ASN A 313 -9.47 -52.87 -13.47
N GLN A 314 -9.09 -51.64 -13.28
CA GLN A 314 -9.87 -50.44 -13.60
C GLN A 314 -9.34 -49.75 -14.82
N VAL A 315 -10.20 -49.11 -15.61
CA VAL A 315 -9.78 -48.29 -16.75
C VAL A 315 -8.82 -47.18 -16.25
N THR A 316 -7.72 -47.04 -16.93
CA THR A 316 -6.75 -45.98 -16.60
C THR A 316 -7.33 -44.63 -17.00
N THR A 317 -7.58 -43.79 -16.02
CA THR A 317 -8.08 -42.42 -16.14
C THR A 317 -7.06 -41.44 -15.65
N GLY A 318 -7.29 -40.16 -15.88
CA GLY A 318 -6.46 -39.06 -15.38
C GLY A 318 -7.09 -37.70 -15.60
N SER A 319 -6.34 -36.68 -15.37
CA SER A 319 -6.74 -35.30 -15.73
C SER A 319 -5.55 -34.40 -16.02
N ILE A 320 -5.76 -33.42 -16.88
CA ILE A 320 -4.85 -32.28 -17.05
C ILE A 320 -5.39 -31.17 -16.18
N SER A 321 -4.67 -30.77 -15.14
CA SER A 321 -5.08 -29.73 -14.20
C SER A 321 -4.04 -28.60 -14.17
N ILE A 322 -4.46 -27.40 -14.57
CA ILE A 322 -3.64 -26.19 -14.62
C ILE A 322 -4.26 -25.12 -13.72
N THR A 323 -3.41 -24.49 -12.91
CA THR A 323 -3.75 -23.28 -12.15
C THR A 323 -2.80 -22.18 -12.57
N ASP A 324 -3.35 -21.07 -13.06
CA ASP A 324 -2.61 -19.88 -13.41
C ASP A 324 -2.98 -18.74 -12.47
N THR A 325 -2.07 -18.40 -11.57
CA THR A 325 -2.25 -17.31 -10.59
C THR A 325 -1.47 -16.06 -10.98
N ARG A 326 -0.84 -16.05 -12.15
CA ARG A 326 -0.02 -14.91 -12.62
C ARG A 326 -0.85 -13.64 -12.68
N THR A 327 -0.31 -12.53 -12.22
CA THR A 327 -0.94 -11.21 -12.33
C THR A 327 -0.91 -10.68 -13.77
N VAL A 328 0.02 -11.19 -14.59
CA VAL A 328 0.09 -11.02 -16.05
C VAL A 328 -0.03 -12.41 -16.66
N VAL A 329 -1.27 -12.80 -16.98
CA VAL A 329 -1.55 -14.09 -17.62
C VAL A 329 -1.01 -14.08 -19.03
N LYS A 330 -0.28 -15.15 -19.40
CA LYS A 330 0.25 -15.39 -20.74
C LYS A 330 -0.39 -16.62 -21.33
N ASN A 331 -0.38 -16.72 -22.65
CA ASN A 331 -0.85 -17.89 -23.36
C ASN A 331 -0.02 -19.12 -23.00
N TRP A 332 -0.66 -20.27 -22.91
CA TRP A 332 -0.01 -21.55 -22.67
C TRP A 332 -0.78 -22.68 -23.37
N GLN A 333 -0.11 -23.82 -23.55
CA GLN A 333 -0.75 -25.03 -24.12
C GLN A 333 -0.16 -26.29 -23.52
N ILE A 334 -1.01 -27.29 -23.38
CA ILE A 334 -0.63 -28.67 -23.05
C ILE A 334 -0.71 -29.51 -24.30
N LYS A 335 0.41 -30.18 -24.56
CA LYS A 335 0.56 -31.10 -25.69
C LYS A 335 0.95 -32.47 -25.18
N VAL A 336 0.65 -33.47 -25.99
CA VAL A 336 1.04 -34.86 -25.79
C VAL A 336 1.57 -35.43 -27.09
N GLN A 337 2.55 -36.32 -27.03
CA GLN A 337 3.04 -37.08 -28.18
C GLN A 337 3.47 -38.48 -27.78
N GLN A 338 3.35 -39.42 -28.73
CA GLN A 338 4.01 -40.72 -28.65
C GLN A 338 5.41 -40.57 -29.29
N LEU A 339 6.47 -40.87 -28.54
CA LEU A 339 7.85 -40.64 -28.99
C LEU A 339 8.36 -41.71 -29.97
N SER A 340 7.93 -42.97 -29.76
CA SER A 340 8.37 -44.11 -30.54
C SER A 340 7.23 -45.07 -30.82
N PRO A 341 7.31 -45.91 -31.87
CA PRO A 341 6.36 -47.02 -32.04
C PRO A 341 6.44 -47.97 -30.84
N TRP A 342 5.43 -48.77 -30.62
CA TRP A 342 5.47 -49.88 -29.69
C TRP A 342 6.55 -50.90 -30.14
N GLN A 343 7.53 -51.16 -29.30
CA GLN A 343 8.69 -51.97 -29.63
C GLN A 343 8.91 -53.11 -28.69
N ASN A 344 9.28 -54.27 -29.25
CA ASN A 344 9.80 -55.45 -28.52
C ASN A 344 11.16 -55.82 -29.17
N GLY A 345 12.26 -55.36 -28.63
CA GLY A 345 13.57 -55.41 -29.26
C GLY A 345 13.55 -54.66 -30.60
N THR A 346 13.84 -55.32 -31.69
CA THR A 346 13.83 -54.79 -33.04
C THR A 346 12.42 -54.84 -33.69
N ASN A 347 11.46 -55.53 -33.09
CA ASN A 347 10.13 -55.70 -33.67
C ASN A 347 9.25 -54.53 -33.27
N GLN A 348 8.59 -53.92 -34.27
CA GLN A 348 7.66 -52.82 -34.08
C GLN A 348 6.23 -53.32 -34.30
N LEU A 349 5.31 -52.86 -33.46
CA LEU A 349 3.89 -53.13 -33.56
C LEU A 349 3.20 -51.96 -34.28
N THR A 350 2.65 -52.23 -35.45
CA THR A 350 1.78 -51.25 -36.13
C THR A 350 0.52 -51.09 -35.31
N SER A 351 0.31 -49.88 -34.74
CA SER A 351 -0.82 -49.62 -33.88
C SER A 351 -1.04 -48.13 -33.75
N GLN A 352 -2.24 -47.74 -33.28
CA GLN A 352 -2.60 -46.34 -33.04
C GLN A 352 -2.97 -46.16 -31.56
N LEU A 353 -2.17 -45.44 -30.81
CA LEU A 353 -2.50 -45.00 -29.44
C LEU A 353 -3.49 -43.84 -29.51
N GLN A 354 -4.49 -43.82 -28.64
CA GLN A 354 -5.52 -42.78 -28.59
C GLN A 354 -5.80 -42.41 -27.15
N ILE A 355 -6.11 -41.12 -26.92
CA ILE A 355 -6.60 -40.59 -25.66
C ILE A 355 -8.04 -40.15 -25.81
N SER A 356 -8.93 -40.67 -24.98
CA SER A 356 -10.30 -40.19 -24.87
C SER A 356 -10.40 -39.19 -23.74
N THR A 357 -10.74 -37.95 -24.06
CA THR A 357 -10.97 -36.87 -23.10
C THR A 357 -12.46 -36.76 -22.78
N ALA A 358 -12.79 -36.21 -21.61
CA ALA A 358 -14.15 -35.99 -21.16
C ALA A 358 -14.38 -34.49 -20.85
N ASP A 359 -15.12 -34.23 -19.78
CA ASP A 359 -15.56 -32.88 -19.44
C ASP A 359 -14.41 -31.94 -19.14
N LEU A 360 -14.63 -30.69 -19.55
CA LEU A 360 -13.79 -29.55 -19.21
C LEU A 360 -14.47 -28.75 -18.10
N THR A 361 -13.76 -28.52 -16.99
CA THR A 361 -14.14 -27.56 -15.96
C THR A 361 -13.15 -26.41 -15.91
N THR A 362 -13.63 -25.17 -15.80
CA THR A 362 -12.75 -24.00 -15.85
C THR A 362 -13.38 -22.81 -15.17
N THR A 363 -12.52 -21.96 -14.56
CA THR A 363 -12.87 -20.61 -14.13
C THR A 363 -12.46 -19.53 -15.14
N PHE A 364 -11.68 -19.90 -16.17
CA PHE A 364 -11.39 -18.99 -17.28
C PHE A 364 -12.64 -18.78 -18.18
N PRO A 365 -12.72 -17.65 -18.88
CA PRO A 365 -13.70 -17.45 -19.94
C PRO A 365 -13.59 -18.56 -20.98
N ILE A 366 -14.69 -19.25 -21.28
CA ILE A 366 -14.68 -20.40 -22.20
C ILE A 366 -14.19 -20.00 -23.61
N THR A 367 -14.39 -18.76 -24.00
CA THR A 367 -13.93 -18.22 -25.29
C THR A 367 -12.40 -18.15 -25.40
N GLY A 368 -11.70 -18.13 -24.26
CA GLY A 368 -10.23 -18.12 -24.21
C GLY A 368 -9.61 -19.52 -24.16
N ILE A 369 -10.43 -20.58 -24.10
CA ILE A 369 -9.96 -21.96 -24.01
C ILE A 369 -10.27 -22.71 -25.28
N THR A 370 -9.26 -23.39 -25.81
CA THR A 370 -9.43 -24.45 -26.81
C THR A 370 -9.08 -25.78 -26.16
N SER A 371 -9.95 -26.75 -26.25
CA SER A 371 -9.75 -28.09 -25.68
C SER A 371 -10.26 -29.18 -26.59
N THR A 372 -9.78 -30.40 -26.34
CA THR A 372 -10.27 -31.63 -26.96
C THR A 372 -11.35 -32.29 -26.10
N ALA A 373 -12.07 -31.54 -25.27
CA ALA A 373 -13.11 -32.10 -24.39
C ALA A 373 -14.12 -32.98 -25.18
N ASN A 374 -14.42 -34.13 -24.63
CA ASN A 374 -15.34 -35.14 -25.22
C ASN A 374 -14.91 -35.64 -26.61
N GLN A 375 -13.60 -35.73 -26.84
CA GLN A 375 -13.03 -36.21 -28.11
C GLN A 375 -12.10 -37.41 -27.91
N MET A 376 -11.95 -38.19 -28.96
CA MET A 376 -10.91 -39.22 -29.07
C MET A 376 -9.77 -38.65 -29.94
N VAL A 377 -8.61 -38.54 -29.33
CA VAL A 377 -7.42 -37.91 -29.93
C VAL A 377 -6.40 -38.98 -30.28
N PRO A 378 -6.14 -39.25 -31.61
CA PRO A 378 -5.10 -40.17 -31.98
C PRO A 378 -3.71 -39.56 -31.79
N LEU A 379 -2.77 -40.33 -31.24
CA LEU A 379 -1.38 -39.93 -31.07
C LEU A 379 -0.51 -40.50 -32.20
N SER A 380 -0.15 -39.63 -33.13
CA SER A 380 0.80 -40.00 -34.16
C SER A 380 2.25 -39.92 -33.59
N ILE A 381 3.08 -40.88 -33.95
CA ILE A 381 4.47 -40.97 -33.50
C ILE A 381 5.23 -39.71 -33.92
N GLY A 382 5.91 -39.10 -32.96
CA GLY A 382 6.70 -37.87 -33.16
C GLY A 382 5.87 -36.61 -33.47
N THR A 383 4.55 -36.68 -33.40
CA THR A 383 3.69 -35.52 -33.66
C THR A 383 3.00 -35.05 -32.36
N GLN A 384 3.20 -33.80 -32.03
CA GLN A 384 2.57 -33.19 -30.84
C GLN A 384 1.09 -32.88 -31.11
N GLN A 385 0.22 -33.43 -30.28
CA GLN A 385 -1.22 -33.12 -30.26
C GLN A 385 -1.53 -32.15 -29.14
N THR A 386 -2.16 -31.01 -29.44
CA THR A 386 -2.61 -30.06 -28.43
C THR A 386 -3.93 -30.53 -27.84
N LEU A 387 -3.96 -30.77 -26.53
CA LEU A 387 -5.16 -31.17 -25.79
C LEU A 387 -5.86 -29.99 -25.15
N LEU A 388 -5.10 -29.01 -24.70
CA LEU A 388 -5.62 -27.85 -23.98
C LEU A 388 -4.78 -26.63 -24.31
N LYS A 389 -5.42 -25.49 -24.55
CA LYS A 389 -4.75 -24.22 -24.85
C LYS A 389 -5.52 -23.06 -24.23
N LEU A 390 -4.80 -22.12 -23.61
CA LEU A 390 -5.30 -20.80 -23.21
C LEU A 390 -4.77 -19.73 -24.15
N ASN A 391 -5.65 -18.83 -24.61
CA ASN A 391 -5.29 -17.76 -25.50
C ASN A 391 -6.12 -16.50 -25.27
N GLY A 392 -5.47 -15.32 -25.19
CA GLY A 392 -6.15 -14.04 -25.10
C GLY A 392 -6.88 -13.78 -23.78
N VAL A 393 -6.54 -14.50 -22.70
CA VAL A 393 -7.11 -14.30 -21.35
C VAL A 393 -6.13 -13.49 -20.51
N THR A 394 -6.65 -12.53 -19.77
CA THR A 394 -5.86 -11.62 -18.93
C THR A 394 -5.99 -11.88 -17.43
N ASP A 395 -7.03 -12.59 -17.02
CA ASP A 395 -7.34 -12.85 -15.61
C ASP A 395 -6.88 -14.24 -15.17
N PRO A 396 -6.42 -14.38 -13.91
CA PRO A 396 -6.03 -15.66 -13.35
C PRO A 396 -7.21 -16.65 -13.30
N GLY A 397 -6.89 -17.94 -13.32
CA GLY A 397 -7.91 -18.96 -13.26
C GLY A 397 -7.34 -20.36 -13.18
N GLN A 398 -8.24 -21.33 -13.27
CA GLN A 398 -7.90 -22.75 -13.28
C GLN A 398 -8.72 -23.49 -14.32
N VAL A 399 -8.18 -24.60 -14.80
CA VAL A 399 -8.83 -25.47 -15.75
C VAL A 399 -8.45 -26.92 -15.49
N GLN A 400 -9.42 -27.80 -15.67
CA GLN A 400 -9.21 -29.24 -15.62
C GLN A 400 -9.91 -29.89 -16.83
N LEU A 401 -9.13 -30.69 -17.59
CA LEU A 401 -9.65 -31.55 -18.65
C LEU A 401 -9.53 -33.00 -18.19
N ALA A 402 -10.63 -33.69 -18.06
CA ALA A 402 -10.65 -35.09 -17.66
C ALA A 402 -10.20 -36.00 -18.80
N ILE A 403 -9.52 -37.08 -18.46
CA ILE A 403 -9.10 -38.16 -19.37
C ILE A 403 -9.82 -39.43 -18.92
N ASN A 404 -10.67 -39.95 -19.80
CA ASN A 404 -11.52 -41.12 -19.48
C ASN A 404 -10.78 -42.45 -19.71
N GLN A 405 -9.91 -42.48 -20.72
CA GLN A 405 -9.37 -43.74 -21.17
C GLN A 405 -8.18 -43.52 -22.12
N PHE A 406 -7.31 -44.49 -22.15
CA PHE A 406 -6.30 -44.70 -23.20
C PHE A 406 -6.61 -45.97 -23.93
N SER A 407 -6.64 -45.90 -25.26
CA SER A 407 -6.94 -47.10 -26.11
C SER A 407 -5.85 -47.30 -27.15
N LEU A 408 -5.60 -48.55 -27.50
CA LEU A 408 -4.67 -48.97 -28.51
C LEU A 408 -5.39 -49.76 -29.55
N ALA A 409 -5.45 -49.22 -30.78
CA ALA A 409 -5.96 -49.94 -31.94
C ALA A 409 -4.81 -50.68 -32.63
N VAL A 410 -4.97 -52.01 -32.76
CA VAL A 410 -3.98 -52.87 -33.40
C VAL A 410 -4.65 -53.57 -34.60
N PRO A 411 -4.35 -53.17 -35.84
CA PRO A 411 -4.87 -53.82 -37.02
C PRO A 411 -4.53 -55.32 -37.05
N LYS A 412 -5.43 -56.10 -37.64
CA LYS A 412 -5.23 -57.56 -37.75
C LYS A 412 -3.99 -57.93 -38.56
N GLU A 413 -3.62 -57.10 -39.55
CA GLU A 413 -2.43 -57.29 -40.39
C GLU A 413 -1.11 -56.88 -39.68
N SER A 414 -1.19 -56.36 -38.45
CA SER A 414 0.02 -55.97 -37.73
C SER A 414 0.90 -57.17 -37.46
N LEU A 415 2.23 -57.05 -37.71
CA LEU A 415 3.18 -58.05 -37.33
C LEU A 415 3.25 -58.12 -35.80
N LYS A 416 2.88 -59.30 -35.24
CA LYS A 416 2.86 -59.57 -33.79
C LYS A 416 3.85 -60.65 -33.45
N THR A 417 4.77 -60.44 -32.57
CA THR A 417 5.70 -61.41 -32.03
C THR A 417 5.49 -61.55 -30.54
N LYS A 418 5.85 -62.72 -29.98
CA LYS A 418 5.76 -62.95 -28.52
C LYS A 418 6.76 -62.05 -27.81
N GLY A 419 6.31 -61.35 -26.79
CA GLY A 419 7.10 -60.51 -25.92
C GLY A 419 6.36 -59.27 -25.40
N THR A 420 7.06 -58.41 -24.69
CA THR A 420 6.54 -57.18 -24.11
C THR A 420 6.84 -56.02 -25.06
N TYR A 421 5.81 -55.34 -25.52
CA TYR A 421 5.93 -54.13 -26.32
C TYR A 421 5.87 -52.91 -25.42
N GLN A 422 6.76 -51.94 -25.68
CA GLN A 422 6.84 -50.71 -24.91
C GLN A 422 6.91 -49.49 -25.87
N THR A 423 6.36 -48.37 -25.41
CA THR A 423 6.52 -47.05 -26.03
C THR A 423 6.62 -46.00 -24.92
N MET A 424 6.95 -44.79 -25.31
CA MET A 424 7.00 -43.63 -24.43
C MET A 424 6.02 -42.56 -24.89
N VAL A 425 5.26 -42.02 -23.95
CA VAL A 425 4.37 -40.88 -24.14
C VAL A 425 4.94 -39.70 -23.38
N GLU A 426 5.11 -38.58 -24.07
CA GLU A 426 5.61 -37.34 -23.51
C GLU A 426 4.48 -36.32 -23.39
N TRP A 427 4.45 -35.65 -22.25
CA TRP A 427 3.56 -34.55 -21.96
C TRP A 427 4.34 -33.26 -21.86
N LEU A 428 3.85 -32.20 -22.50
CA LEU A 428 4.54 -30.93 -22.64
C LEU A 428 3.63 -29.76 -22.22
N LEU A 429 4.10 -28.94 -21.29
CA LEU A 429 3.55 -27.62 -21.06
C LEU A 429 4.42 -26.61 -21.82
N SER A 430 3.81 -25.86 -22.74
CA SER A 430 4.46 -24.77 -23.46
C SER A 430 3.84 -23.46 -23.01
N ASP A 431 4.62 -22.64 -22.31
CA ASP A 431 4.28 -21.27 -21.95
C ASP A 431 4.80 -20.38 -23.11
N THR A 432 3.87 -19.90 -23.96
CA THR A 432 4.24 -19.06 -25.09
C THR A 432 4.26 -17.60 -24.68
N PRO A 433 5.31 -16.83 -25.04
CA PRO A 433 5.40 -15.42 -24.71
C PRO A 433 4.24 -14.59 -25.25
#